data_ecf58a4b0466eac2dbf92cd7ca10f440
#
_entry.id   ecf58a4b0466eac2dbf92cd7ca10f440
#
_cell.length_a   1.000
_cell.length_b   1.000
_cell.length_c   1.000
_cell.angle_alpha   90.00
_cell.angle_beta   90.00
_cell.angle_gamma   90.00
#
_symmetry.space_group_name_H-M   'P 1'
#
loop_
_entity.id
_entity.type
_entity.pdbx_description
1 polymer ?
#
loop_
_entity_poly.entity_id
_entity_poly.type
_entity_poly.pdbx_seq_one_letter_code
_entity_poly.pdbx_strand_id
1 'polypeptide(L)'
;MPSYDAVLFDNDGVLVEPPAAETQRAAIREAFRSVGVADPADRHVDDLTSGVTVDVLEEIGAAYGVDPERLWLARERHDDRSQREAFRAGNRECYDDVEAVLDGALPSGVVSNNHHTTIEFLLDHFGWDGTFDTYYGREMSVESLERKKPNTHYVDRALSDLDAASALYVGDSATDVVAADRAGLDSAFVRRPHTREVDLPVDATHEVESLHDVAALLDG
;
A
#
# COMPACT_ATOMS: atom_id res chain seq x y z
N MET A 1 21.94 -19.47 -2.46
CA MET A 1 21.10 -18.28 -2.33
C MET A 1 20.19 -18.48 -1.13
N PRO A 2 19.69 -17.43 -0.44
CA PRO A 2 18.72 -17.65 0.61
C PRO A 2 17.49 -18.34 0.02
N SER A 3 16.98 -19.35 0.70
CA SER A 3 15.74 -20.03 0.35
C SER A 3 14.66 -19.40 1.21
N TYR A 4 13.70 -18.72 0.62
CA TYR A 4 12.55 -18.13 1.31
C TYR A 4 11.42 -19.15 1.43
N ASP A 5 10.65 -19.08 2.53
CA ASP A 5 9.45 -19.88 2.72
C ASP A 5 8.25 -19.25 2.00
N ALA A 6 8.27 -17.92 1.81
CA ALA A 6 7.20 -17.15 1.19
C ALA A 6 7.72 -15.88 0.51
N VAL A 7 6.85 -15.22 -0.24
CA VAL A 7 7.06 -13.86 -0.77
C VAL A 7 5.86 -12.97 -0.43
N LEU A 8 6.16 -11.75 0.03
CA LEU A 8 5.16 -10.72 0.31
C LEU A 8 5.34 -9.53 -0.62
N PHE A 9 4.27 -9.03 -1.18
CA PHE A 9 4.27 -7.89 -2.09
C PHE A 9 3.51 -6.70 -1.49
N ASP A 10 4.04 -5.48 -1.64
CA ASP A 10 3.17 -4.31 -1.62
C ASP A 10 2.32 -4.30 -2.89
N ASN A 11 1.27 -3.49 -2.87
CA ASN A 11 0.34 -3.36 -4.00
C ASN A 11 0.69 -2.16 -4.89
N ASP A 12 0.57 -0.95 -4.34
CA ASP A 12 0.74 0.32 -5.07
C ASP A 12 2.21 0.56 -5.37
N GLY A 13 2.57 0.75 -6.63
CA GLY A 13 3.96 0.90 -7.07
C GLY A 13 4.71 -0.41 -7.29
N VAL A 14 4.11 -1.56 -6.92
CA VAL A 14 4.69 -2.90 -7.12
C VAL A 14 3.87 -3.71 -8.11
N LEU A 15 2.64 -4.08 -7.75
CA LEU A 15 1.74 -4.88 -8.61
C LEU A 15 0.93 -3.97 -9.55
N VAL A 16 0.50 -2.82 -9.05
CA VAL A 16 -0.29 -1.83 -9.79
C VAL A 16 0.36 -0.46 -9.70
N GLU A 17 0.06 0.42 -10.66
CA GLU A 17 0.53 1.80 -10.64
C GLU A 17 0.06 2.52 -9.35
N PRO A 18 0.84 3.49 -8.81
CA PRO A 18 0.40 4.30 -7.69
C PRO A 18 -0.76 5.22 -8.10
N PRO A 19 -1.63 5.63 -7.14
CA PRO A 19 -2.71 6.55 -7.44
C PRO A 19 -2.16 7.93 -7.86
N ALA A 20 -2.78 8.54 -8.87
CA ALA A 20 -2.42 9.88 -9.29
C ALA A 20 -2.72 10.91 -8.19
N ALA A 21 -1.76 11.76 -7.86
CA ALA A 21 -1.87 12.75 -6.79
C ALA A 21 -3.09 13.67 -6.93
N GLU A 22 -3.41 14.10 -8.15
CA GLU A 22 -4.59 14.95 -8.40
C GLU A 22 -5.91 14.22 -8.11
N THR A 23 -6.00 12.93 -8.44
CA THR A 23 -7.17 12.10 -8.15
C THR A 23 -7.37 11.94 -6.64
N GLN A 24 -6.29 11.67 -5.89
CA GLN A 24 -6.34 11.60 -4.44
C GLN A 24 -6.76 12.94 -3.82
N ARG A 25 -6.14 14.06 -4.23
CA ARG A 25 -6.50 15.41 -3.76
C ARG A 25 -7.98 15.74 -4.03
N ALA A 26 -8.50 15.35 -5.19
CA ALA A 26 -9.91 15.53 -5.52
C ALA A 26 -10.81 14.72 -4.59
N ALA A 27 -10.50 13.46 -4.35
CA ALA A 27 -11.23 12.59 -3.41
C ALA A 27 -11.23 13.14 -1.98
N ILE A 28 -10.10 13.66 -1.51
CA ILE A 28 -9.97 14.28 -0.18
C ILE A 28 -10.81 15.55 -0.09
N ARG A 29 -10.83 16.40 -1.12
CA ARG A 29 -11.72 17.58 -1.14
C ARG A 29 -13.20 17.18 -1.08
N GLU A 30 -13.60 16.11 -1.76
CA GLU A 30 -14.97 15.58 -1.65
C GLU A 30 -15.25 15.04 -0.24
N ALA A 31 -14.27 14.39 0.40
CA ALA A 31 -14.40 13.96 1.79
C ALA A 31 -14.67 15.16 2.73
N PHE A 32 -13.89 16.24 2.62
CA PHE A 32 -14.12 17.48 3.37
C PHE A 32 -15.53 18.05 3.14
N ARG A 33 -15.98 18.13 1.88
CA ARG A 33 -17.33 18.61 1.56
C ARG A 33 -18.42 17.75 2.20
N SER A 34 -18.23 16.43 2.21
CA SER A 34 -19.19 15.48 2.78
C SER A 34 -19.37 15.62 4.30
N VAL A 35 -18.37 16.17 4.99
CA VAL A 35 -18.42 16.47 6.43
C VAL A 35 -18.76 17.94 6.73
N GLY A 36 -19.06 18.75 5.70
CA GLY A 36 -19.52 20.13 5.85
C GLY A 36 -18.43 21.20 5.70
N VAL A 37 -17.22 20.84 5.27
CA VAL A 37 -16.11 21.77 5.01
C VAL A 37 -16.05 22.05 3.51
N ALA A 38 -16.56 23.21 3.09
CA ALA A 38 -16.67 23.56 1.67
C ALA A 38 -15.32 23.92 1.02
N ASP A 39 -14.45 24.59 1.77
CA ASP A 39 -13.17 25.12 1.27
C ASP A 39 -12.02 24.79 2.24
N PRO A 40 -11.51 23.54 2.20
CA PRO A 40 -10.36 23.15 3.01
C PRO A 40 -9.08 23.80 2.49
N ALA A 41 -8.18 24.17 3.39
CA ALA A 41 -6.86 24.67 3.02
C ALA A 41 -6.06 23.58 2.27
N ASP A 42 -5.32 23.97 1.24
CA ASP A 42 -4.53 23.05 0.42
C ASP A 42 -3.58 22.18 1.24
N ARG A 43 -2.90 22.78 2.24
CA ARG A 43 -2.03 22.03 3.16
C ARG A 43 -2.75 20.87 3.86
N HIS A 44 -3.98 21.05 4.33
CA HIS A 44 -4.74 20.01 4.99
C HIS A 44 -5.24 18.93 4.02
N VAL A 45 -5.44 19.29 2.74
CA VAL A 45 -5.69 18.31 1.68
C VAL A 45 -4.42 17.47 1.46
N ASP A 46 -3.25 18.13 1.40
CA ASP A 46 -1.95 17.47 1.24
C ASP A 46 -1.62 16.58 2.44
N ASP A 47 -1.83 17.06 3.65
CA ASP A 47 -1.61 16.31 4.89
C ASP A 47 -2.45 15.02 4.95
N LEU A 48 -3.65 15.00 4.33
CA LEU A 48 -4.50 13.81 4.23
C LEU A 48 -4.21 12.91 3.01
N THR A 49 -3.25 13.28 2.14
CA THR A 49 -2.87 12.43 1.00
C THR A 49 -1.97 11.27 1.45
N SER A 50 -0.91 11.58 2.19
CA SER A 50 0.10 10.60 2.63
C SER A 50 0.66 10.95 4.00
N GLY A 51 1.24 9.97 4.68
CA GLY A 51 1.90 10.19 5.97
C GLY A 51 0.97 10.56 7.13
N VAL A 52 -0.34 10.41 6.98
CA VAL A 52 -1.34 10.78 8.00
C VAL A 52 -1.05 10.08 9.32
N THR A 53 -1.04 10.84 10.41
CA THR A 53 -0.98 10.36 11.80
C THR A 53 -2.24 10.76 12.55
N VAL A 54 -2.47 10.18 13.71
CA VAL A 54 -3.60 10.53 14.57
C VAL A 54 -3.53 12.01 14.96
N ASP A 55 -2.36 12.51 15.35
CA ASP A 55 -2.15 13.91 15.75
C ASP A 55 -2.51 14.89 14.62
N VAL A 56 -2.08 14.62 13.38
CA VAL A 56 -2.41 15.43 12.21
C VAL A 56 -3.92 15.42 11.96
N LEU A 57 -4.56 14.27 12.09
CA LEU A 57 -6.01 14.14 11.91
C LEU A 57 -6.78 14.92 12.97
N GLU A 58 -6.35 14.88 14.24
CA GLU A 58 -6.93 15.65 15.35
C GLU A 58 -6.76 17.17 15.14
N GLU A 59 -5.56 17.61 14.72
CA GLU A 59 -5.30 19.02 14.39
C GLU A 59 -6.24 19.52 13.28
N ILE A 60 -6.40 18.75 12.21
CA ILE A 60 -7.29 19.10 11.09
C ILE A 60 -8.75 19.11 11.57
N GLY A 61 -9.17 18.11 12.31
CA GLY A 61 -10.52 18.05 12.90
C GLY A 61 -10.84 19.28 13.74
N ALA A 62 -9.91 19.67 14.61
CA ALA A 62 -10.03 20.87 15.45
C ALA A 62 -10.09 22.16 14.62
N ALA A 63 -9.29 22.30 13.57
CA ALA A 63 -9.26 23.46 12.69
C ALA A 63 -10.61 23.76 12.02
N TYR A 64 -11.40 22.72 11.73
CA TYR A 64 -12.71 22.85 11.08
C TYR A 64 -13.91 22.56 11.97
N GLY A 65 -13.69 22.19 13.23
CA GLY A 65 -14.75 21.78 14.14
C GLY A 65 -15.45 20.48 13.70
N VAL A 66 -14.70 19.58 13.07
CA VAL A 66 -15.19 18.29 12.59
C VAL A 66 -14.60 17.18 13.46
N ASP A 67 -15.41 16.19 13.78
CA ASP A 67 -14.96 14.99 14.46
C ASP A 67 -13.88 14.26 13.63
N PRO A 68 -12.68 13.96 14.20
CA PRO A 68 -11.59 13.35 13.47
C PRO A 68 -11.93 11.98 12.87
N GLU A 69 -12.66 11.13 13.60
CA GLU A 69 -13.05 9.81 13.10
C GLU A 69 -14.02 9.93 11.92
N ARG A 70 -14.96 10.89 12.01
CA ARG A 70 -15.89 11.16 10.91
C ARG A 70 -15.17 11.69 9.67
N LEU A 71 -14.17 12.58 9.84
CA LEU A 71 -13.36 13.09 8.74
C LEU A 71 -12.54 11.96 8.11
N TRP A 72 -11.90 11.15 8.96
CA TRP A 72 -11.10 10.02 8.49
C TRP A 72 -11.94 9.02 7.70
N LEU A 73 -13.08 8.60 8.23
CA LEU A 73 -13.97 7.67 7.53
C LEU A 73 -14.48 8.23 6.19
N ALA A 74 -14.76 9.53 6.13
CA ALA A 74 -15.12 10.19 4.87
C ALA A 74 -13.94 10.13 3.87
N ARG A 75 -12.72 10.47 4.33
CA ARG A 75 -11.50 10.40 3.52
C ARG A 75 -11.29 9.00 2.95
N GLU A 76 -11.35 7.97 3.80
CA GLU A 76 -11.15 6.58 3.40
C GLU A 76 -12.17 6.14 2.32
N ARG A 77 -13.45 6.45 2.53
CA ARG A 77 -14.53 6.09 1.58
C ARG A 77 -14.42 6.78 0.24
N HIS A 78 -14.06 8.08 0.24
CA HIS A 78 -13.93 8.83 -1.01
C HIS A 78 -12.68 8.40 -1.77
N ASP A 79 -11.59 8.10 -1.07
CA ASP A 79 -10.36 7.62 -1.68
C ASP A 79 -10.51 6.21 -2.27
N ASP A 80 -11.03 5.23 -1.49
CA ASP A 80 -11.33 3.87 -1.99
C ASP A 80 -12.22 3.91 -3.26
N ARG A 81 -13.28 4.73 -3.21
CA ARG A 81 -14.17 4.88 -4.37
C ARG A 81 -13.42 5.44 -5.58
N SER A 82 -12.64 6.50 -5.40
CA SER A 82 -11.92 7.14 -6.50
C SER A 82 -10.88 6.21 -7.13
N GLN A 83 -10.19 5.40 -6.32
CA GLN A 83 -9.25 4.40 -6.80
C GLN A 83 -9.94 3.32 -7.65
N ARG A 84 -11.06 2.77 -7.18
CA ARG A 84 -11.83 1.78 -7.95
C ARG A 84 -12.39 2.36 -9.26
N GLU A 85 -12.82 3.62 -9.25
CA GLU A 85 -13.28 4.31 -10.46
C GLU A 85 -12.13 4.50 -11.46
N ALA A 86 -10.90 4.82 -10.99
CA ALA A 86 -9.73 4.95 -11.83
C ALA A 86 -9.37 3.64 -12.55
N PHE A 87 -9.38 2.50 -11.84
CA PHE A 87 -9.15 1.18 -12.44
C PHE A 87 -10.25 0.81 -13.45
N ARG A 88 -11.52 0.97 -13.11
CA ARG A 88 -12.63 0.69 -14.04
C ARG A 88 -12.61 1.53 -15.30
N ALA A 89 -12.05 2.73 -15.22
CA ALA A 89 -11.92 3.64 -16.36
C ALA A 89 -10.64 3.41 -17.19
N GLY A 90 -9.74 2.49 -16.78
CA GLY A 90 -8.44 2.28 -17.42
C GLY A 90 -7.48 3.46 -17.25
N ASN A 91 -7.68 4.29 -16.22
CA ASN A 91 -6.80 5.41 -15.89
C ASN A 91 -5.70 5.01 -14.88
N ARG A 92 -5.74 3.77 -14.43
CA ARG A 92 -4.78 3.13 -13.55
C ARG A 92 -4.80 1.64 -13.84
N GLU A 93 -3.64 1.03 -14.03
CA GLU A 93 -3.52 -0.35 -14.49
C GLU A 93 -2.51 -1.13 -13.62
N CYS A 94 -2.42 -2.44 -13.81
CA CYS A 94 -1.31 -3.21 -13.30
C CYS A 94 -0.06 -2.97 -14.15
N TYR A 95 1.11 -3.24 -13.57
CA TYR A 95 2.35 -3.16 -14.34
C TYR A 95 2.46 -4.30 -15.34
N ASP A 96 3.08 -4.02 -16.50
CA ASP A 96 3.27 -5.00 -17.58
C ASP A 96 4.08 -6.24 -17.15
N ASP A 97 4.91 -6.11 -16.10
CA ASP A 97 5.78 -7.17 -15.58
C ASP A 97 5.15 -7.96 -14.42
N VAL A 98 3.90 -7.69 -14.06
CA VAL A 98 3.22 -8.35 -12.92
C VAL A 98 3.09 -9.85 -13.11
N GLU A 99 2.88 -10.31 -14.36
CA GLU A 99 2.74 -11.74 -14.68
C GLU A 99 3.95 -12.56 -14.27
N ALA A 100 5.14 -11.94 -14.17
CA ALA A 100 6.36 -12.63 -13.77
C ALA A 100 6.31 -13.23 -12.34
N VAL A 101 5.40 -12.73 -11.49
CA VAL A 101 5.29 -13.14 -10.08
C VAL A 101 3.95 -13.76 -9.70
N LEU A 102 2.94 -13.76 -10.58
CA LEU A 102 1.61 -14.29 -10.26
C LEU A 102 1.58 -15.82 -10.16
N ASP A 103 2.40 -16.52 -10.95
CA ASP A 103 2.45 -17.99 -11.00
C ASP A 103 3.67 -18.56 -10.24
N GLY A 104 4.19 -17.85 -9.25
CA GLY A 104 5.34 -18.26 -8.45
C GLY A 104 5.09 -19.56 -7.68
N ALA A 105 6.16 -20.32 -7.42
CA ALA A 105 6.07 -21.61 -6.72
C ALA A 105 5.97 -21.46 -5.18
N LEU A 106 6.34 -20.30 -4.64
CA LEU A 106 6.31 -20.03 -3.21
C LEU A 106 4.92 -19.53 -2.76
N PRO A 107 4.49 -19.87 -1.53
CA PRO A 107 3.38 -19.20 -0.89
C PRO A 107 3.53 -17.68 -0.96
N SER A 108 2.47 -16.97 -1.29
CA SER A 108 2.56 -15.54 -1.55
C SER A 108 1.45 -14.74 -0.88
N GLY A 109 1.75 -13.48 -0.56
CA GLY A 109 0.78 -12.59 0.05
C GLY A 109 0.93 -11.14 -0.38
N VAL A 110 -0.16 -10.37 -0.26
CA VAL A 110 -0.16 -8.91 -0.48
C VAL A 110 -0.31 -8.19 0.86
N VAL A 111 0.59 -7.24 1.16
CA VAL A 111 0.52 -6.41 2.38
C VAL A 111 0.69 -4.94 2.02
N SER A 112 -0.40 -4.18 2.07
CA SER A 112 -0.45 -2.80 1.60
C SER A 112 -0.92 -1.80 2.65
N ASN A 113 -0.42 -0.56 2.56
CA ASN A 113 -0.98 0.58 3.30
C ASN A 113 -2.27 1.14 2.68
N ASN A 114 -2.71 0.60 1.55
CA ASN A 114 -4.00 0.92 0.95
C ASN A 114 -5.16 0.26 1.72
N HIS A 115 -6.41 0.57 1.38
CA HIS A 115 -7.59 0.00 2.02
C HIS A 115 -7.72 -1.51 1.72
N HIS A 116 -8.08 -2.29 2.70
CA HIS A 116 -8.32 -3.73 2.52
C HIS A 116 -9.37 -3.99 1.41
N THR A 117 -10.44 -3.20 1.41
CA THR A 117 -11.49 -3.28 0.40
C THR A 117 -11.02 -2.90 -1.01
N THR A 118 -9.99 -2.03 -1.14
CA THR A 118 -9.37 -1.75 -2.44
C THR A 118 -8.56 -2.95 -2.91
N ILE A 119 -7.82 -3.64 -2.03
CA ILE A 119 -7.08 -4.84 -2.39
C ILE A 119 -8.04 -5.94 -2.85
N GLU A 120 -9.12 -6.24 -2.09
CA GLU A 120 -10.15 -7.19 -2.52
C GLU A 120 -10.71 -6.87 -3.91
N PHE A 121 -11.03 -5.59 -4.14
CA PHE A 121 -11.50 -5.14 -5.45
C PHE A 121 -10.47 -5.40 -6.56
N LEU A 122 -9.18 -5.18 -6.31
CA LEU A 122 -8.12 -5.37 -7.31
C LEU A 122 -7.93 -6.84 -7.67
N LEU A 123 -7.99 -7.73 -6.68
CA LEU A 123 -7.90 -9.17 -6.90
C LEU A 123 -9.03 -9.65 -7.83
N ASP A 124 -10.28 -9.23 -7.58
CA ASP A 124 -11.42 -9.53 -8.46
C ASP A 124 -11.28 -8.86 -9.84
N HIS A 125 -10.89 -7.57 -9.88
CA HIS A 125 -10.83 -6.78 -11.11
C HIS A 125 -9.83 -7.30 -12.13
N PHE A 126 -8.66 -7.76 -11.67
CA PHE A 126 -7.61 -8.32 -12.52
C PHE A 126 -7.69 -9.85 -12.67
N GLY A 127 -8.65 -10.50 -12.02
CA GLY A 127 -8.80 -11.96 -12.05
C GLY A 127 -7.71 -12.68 -11.26
N TRP A 128 -7.17 -12.04 -10.21
CA TRP A 128 -6.14 -12.59 -9.32
C TRP A 128 -6.73 -13.32 -8.10
N ASP A 129 -8.03 -13.62 -8.13
CA ASP A 129 -8.68 -14.40 -7.07
C ASP A 129 -8.00 -15.76 -6.90
N GLY A 130 -7.49 -16.02 -5.69
CA GLY A 130 -6.77 -17.26 -5.39
C GLY A 130 -5.33 -17.33 -5.89
N THR A 131 -4.79 -16.26 -6.48
CA THR A 131 -3.37 -16.16 -6.85
C THR A 131 -2.49 -15.95 -5.61
N PHE A 132 -2.95 -15.13 -4.67
CA PHE A 132 -2.27 -14.91 -3.41
C PHE A 132 -2.95 -15.68 -2.28
N ASP A 133 -2.15 -16.37 -1.44
CA ASP A 133 -2.67 -17.19 -0.33
C ASP A 133 -3.21 -16.34 0.82
N THR A 134 -2.71 -15.10 0.96
CA THR A 134 -3.21 -14.13 1.94
C THR A 134 -3.08 -12.70 1.43
N TYR A 135 -3.91 -11.79 1.95
CA TYR A 135 -3.78 -10.37 1.63
C TYR A 135 -4.29 -9.47 2.76
N TYR A 136 -3.58 -8.37 2.98
CA TYR A 136 -3.90 -7.37 3.99
C TYR A 136 -3.74 -5.97 3.43
N GLY A 137 -4.81 -5.20 3.53
CA GLY A 137 -4.81 -3.75 3.49
C GLY A 137 -5.29 -3.19 4.82
N ARG A 138 -5.30 -1.88 5.00
CA ARG A 138 -5.78 -1.24 6.23
C ARG A 138 -7.31 -1.27 6.32
N GLU A 139 -7.82 -1.44 7.52
CA GLU A 139 -9.21 -1.15 7.84
C GLU A 139 -9.48 0.36 7.74
N MET A 140 -10.71 0.76 7.40
CA MET A 140 -11.13 2.16 7.37
C MET A 140 -11.42 2.70 8.79
N SER A 141 -10.41 2.67 9.65
CA SER A 141 -10.50 3.14 11.03
C SER A 141 -9.29 3.99 11.41
N VAL A 142 -9.42 4.84 12.44
CA VAL A 142 -8.29 5.65 12.92
C VAL A 142 -7.19 4.77 13.51
N GLU A 143 -7.54 3.68 14.20
CA GLU A 143 -6.57 2.74 14.76
C GLU A 143 -5.66 2.11 13.69
N SER A 144 -6.16 1.97 12.45
CA SER A 144 -5.35 1.42 11.35
C SER A 144 -4.15 2.31 11.00
N LEU A 145 -4.19 3.59 11.35
CA LEU A 145 -3.05 4.51 11.14
C LEU A 145 -1.80 4.09 11.93
N GLU A 146 -1.98 3.49 13.11
CA GLU A 146 -0.88 3.00 13.93
C GLU A 146 -0.37 1.63 13.49
N ARG A 147 -1.19 0.87 12.71
CA ARG A 147 -0.88 -0.49 12.25
C ARG A 147 -0.25 -0.55 10.86
N LYS A 148 -0.32 0.56 10.11
CA LYS A 148 0.24 0.62 8.75
C LYS A 148 1.76 0.52 8.74
N LYS A 149 2.36 0.04 7.66
CA LYS A 149 3.81 0.06 7.46
C LYS A 149 4.37 1.50 7.69
N PRO A 150 5.45 1.66 8.44
CA PRO A 150 6.46 0.65 8.79
C PRO A 150 6.20 -0.14 10.10
N ASN A 151 4.97 -0.21 10.60
CA ASN A 151 4.57 -1.17 11.63
C ASN A 151 4.45 -2.57 10.99
N THR A 152 4.87 -3.61 11.71
CA THR A 152 4.89 -4.98 11.21
C THR A 152 3.55 -5.70 11.29
N HIS A 153 2.51 -5.06 11.86
CA HIS A 153 1.23 -5.69 12.19
C HIS A 153 0.65 -6.57 11.06
N TYR A 154 0.57 -6.03 9.85
CA TYR A 154 0.01 -6.78 8.71
C TYR A 154 1.02 -7.76 8.10
N VAL A 155 2.32 -7.45 8.18
CA VAL A 155 3.42 -8.37 7.78
C VAL A 155 3.41 -9.61 8.68
N ASP A 156 3.36 -9.42 10.00
CA ASP A 156 3.33 -10.53 10.97
C ASP A 156 2.09 -11.42 10.77
N ARG A 157 0.94 -10.82 10.45
CA ARG A 157 -0.28 -11.58 10.15
C ARG A 157 -0.13 -12.40 8.88
N ALA A 158 0.41 -11.80 7.81
CA ALA A 158 0.63 -12.50 6.55
C ALA A 158 1.60 -13.67 6.72
N LEU A 159 2.71 -13.48 7.44
CA LEU A 159 3.64 -14.58 7.76
C LEU A 159 2.98 -15.71 8.56
N SER A 160 2.12 -15.35 9.52
CA SER A 160 1.35 -16.35 10.29
C SER A 160 0.38 -17.15 9.43
N ASP A 161 -0.33 -16.50 8.50
CA ASP A 161 -1.24 -17.18 7.59
C ASP A 161 -0.51 -18.13 6.63
N LEU A 162 0.70 -17.75 6.20
CA LEU A 162 1.53 -18.53 5.28
C LEU A 162 2.37 -19.61 5.99
N ASP A 163 2.33 -19.70 7.33
CA ASP A 163 3.20 -20.55 8.15
C ASP A 163 4.70 -20.39 7.77
N ALA A 164 5.10 -19.13 7.47
CA ALA A 164 6.42 -18.80 6.96
C ALA A 164 7.31 -18.20 8.05
N ALA A 165 8.52 -18.73 8.21
CA ALA A 165 9.54 -18.20 9.11
C ALA A 165 10.51 -17.22 8.41
N SER A 166 10.59 -17.29 7.09
CA SER A 166 11.40 -16.41 6.26
C SER A 166 10.63 -15.98 5.02
N ALA A 167 10.78 -14.73 4.59
CA ALA A 167 10.16 -14.25 3.36
C ALA A 167 11.00 -13.15 2.70
N LEU A 168 10.83 -12.99 1.39
CA LEU A 168 11.24 -11.79 0.69
C LEU A 168 10.07 -10.81 0.66
N TYR A 169 10.27 -9.60 1.21
CA TYR A 169 9.29 -8.52 1.10
C TYR A 169 9.61 -7.62 -0.09
N VAL A 170 8.70 -7.52 -1.04
CA VAL A 170 8.86 -6.72 -2.27
C VAL A 170 8.07 -5.42 -2.12
N GLY A 171 8.75 -4.27 -2.18
CA GLY A 171 8.13 -2.97 -2.00
C GLY A 171 8.79 -1.87 -2.82
N ASP A 172 8.14 -0.71 -2.95
CA ASP A 172 8.65 0.46 -3.67
C ASP A 172 8.85 1.69 -2.77
N SER A 173 8.54 1.57 -1.49
CA SER A 173 8.62 2.68 -0.54
C SER A 173 9.60 2.42 0.60
N ALA A 174 10.11 3.50 1.20
CA ALA A 174 10.95 3.40 2.40
C ALA A 174 10.21 2.70 3.56
N THR A 175 8.87 2.83 3.63
CA THR A 175 8.08 2.17 4.68
C THR A 175 8.05 0.66 4.52
N ASP A 176 8.20 0.14 3.31
CA ASP A 176 8.26 -1.29 3.01
C ASP A 176 9.57 -1.89 3.51
N VAL A 177 10.69 -1.25 3.13
CA VAL A 177 12.02 -1.71 3.54
C VAL A 177 12.16 -1.67 5.06
N VAL A 178 11.68 -0.60 5.71
CA VAL A 178 11.69 -0.50 7.18
C VAL A 178 10.78 -1.53 7.84
N ALA A 179 9.61 -1.84 7.23
CA ALA A 179 8.72 -2.87 7.78
C ALA A 179 9.35 -4.27 7.67
N ALA A 180 10.00 -4.57 6.53
CA ALA A 180 10.74 -5.81 6.34
C ALA A 180 11.89 -5.95 7.35
N ASP A 181 12.75 -4.91 7.49
CA ASP A 181 13.84 -4.89 8.48
C ASP A 181 13.34 -5.15 9.90
N ARG A 182 12.26 -4.47 10.32
CA ARG A 182 11.66 -4.67 11.64
C ARG A 182 11.06 -6.05 11.86
N ALA A 183 10.56 -6.68 10.81
CA ALA A 183 10.04 -8.04 10.83
C ALA A 183 11.16 -9.10 10.74
N GLY A 184 12.41 -8.69 10.52
CA GLY A 184 13.55 -9.59 10.34
C GLY A 184 13.54 -10.30 8.98
N LEU A 185 12.94 -9.67 7.96
CA LEU A 185 12.82 -10.18 6.60
C LEU A 185 13.86 -9.54 5.68
N ASP A 186 14.23 -10.27 4.63
CA ASP A 186 14.91 -9.68 3.48
C ASP A 186 13.92 -8.82 2.67
N SER A 187 14.44 -7.76 2.03
CA SER A 187 13.65 -6.86 1.21
C SER A 187 14.18 -6.72 -0.20
N ALA A 188 13.28 -6.64 -1.19
CA ALA A 188 13.58 -6.23 -2.54
C ALA A 188 12.89 -4.88 -2.82
N PHE A 189 13.69 -3.83 -2.97
CA PHE A 189 13.19 -2.50 -3.31
C PHE A 189 13.09 -2.35 -4.81
N VAL A 190 11.87 -2.14 -5.34
CA VAL A 190 11.63 -2.00 -6.77
C VAL A 190 11.78 -0.55 -7.19
N ARG A 191 12.79 -0.26 -8.00
CA ARG A 191 13.09 1.07 -8.56
C ARG A 191 12.19 1.38 -9.76
N ARG A 192 10.94 1.76 -9.50
CA ARG A 192 10.03 2.26 -10.53
C ARG A 192 10.39 3.70 -10.93
N PRO A 193 9.88 4.24 -12.06
CA PRO A 193 10.16 5.61 -12.48
C PRO A 193 9.93 6.67 -11.41
N HIS A 194 8.90 6.50 -10.55
CA HIS A 194 8.54 7.45 -9.49
C HIS A 194 9.39 7.28 -8.21
N THR A 195 10.16 6.20 -8.09
CA THR A 195 10.99 5.91 -6.90
C THR A 195 12.50 5.87 -7.19
N ARG A 196 12.93 6.27 -8.40
CA ARG A 196 14.34 6.20 -8.81
C ARG A 196 15.30 6.96 -7.90
N GLU A 197 14.86 8.08 -7.36
CA GLU A 197 15.69 8.97 -6.54
C GLU A 197 15.32 8.90 -5.04
N VAL A 198 14.54 7.89 -4.64
CA VAL A 198 14.16 7.71 -3.22
C VAL A 198 15.39 7.23 -2.44
N ASP A 199 15.77 8.00 -1.42
CA ASP A 199 16.77 7.57 -0.43
C ASP A 199 16.10 6.66 0.61
N LEU A 200 16.73 5.52 0.88
CA LEU A 200 16.24 4.56 1.86
C LEU A 200 16.88 4.83 3.22
N PRO A 201 16.12 4.88 4.33
CA PRO A 201 16.65 5.07 5.68
C PRO A 201 17.39 3.86 6.24
N VAL A 202 17.15 2.68 5.63
CA VAL A 202 17.87 1.42 5.85
C VAL A 202 18.14 0.79 4.49
N ASP A 203 19.24 0.06 4.36
CA ASP A 203 19.58 -0.59 3.10
C ASP A 203 18.60 -1.74 2.80
N ALA A 204 18.09 -1.80 1.59
CA ALA A 204 17.34 -2.97 1.13
C ALA A 204 18.33 -4.14 0.89
N THR A 205 17.86 -5.38 1.11
CA THR A 205 18.67 -6.58 0.82
C THR A 205 18.98 -6.67 -0.68
N HIS A 206 17.99 -6.31 -1.50
CA HIS A 206 18.10 -6.25 -2.95
C HIS A 206 17.48 -4.94 -3.47
N GLU A 207 18.09 -4.34 -4.49
CA GLU A 207 17.49 -3.30 -5.31
C GLU A 207 17.30 -3.86 -6.72
N VAL A 208 16.08 -3.74 -7.26
CA VAL A 208 15.69 -4.32 -8.55
C VAL A 208 14.93 -3.29 -9.39
N GLU A 209 14.90 -3.46 -10.70
CA GLU A 209 14.21 -2.52 -11.61
C GLU A 209 12.86 -3.06 -12.11
N SER A 210 12.58 -4.36 -11.90
CA SER A 210 11.37 -5.02 -12.40
C SER A 210 10.96 -6.21 -11.54
N LEU A 211 9.71 -6.67 -11.73
CA LEU A 211 9.24 -7.93 -11.14
C LEU A 211 9.86 -9.16 -11.82
N HIS A 212 10.40 -9.05 -13.05
CA HIS A 212 11.22 -10.09 -13.63
C HIS A 212 12.50 -10.33 -12.82
N ASP A 213 13.12 -9.27 -12.30
CA ASP A 213 14.31 -9.41 -11.44
C ASP A 213 13.93 -10.07 -10.11
N VAL A 214 12.75 -9.73 -9.55
CA VAL A 214 12.20 -10.40 -8.35
C VAL A 214 12.00 -11.90 -8.61
N ALA A 215 11.36 -12.26 -9.71
CA ALA A 215 11.18 -13.68 -10.09
C ALA A 215 12.53 -14.41 -10.18
N ALA A 216 13.53 -13.78 -10.81
CA ALA A 216 14.87 -14.37 -10.91
C ALA A 216 15.55 -14.55 -9.53
N LEU A 217 15.28 -13.68 -8.54
CA LEU A 217 15.76 -13.84 -7.15
C LEU A 217 15.08 -15.01 -6.43
N LEU A 218 13.81 -15.29 -6.76
CA LEU A 218 13.03 -16.36 -6.13
C LEU A 218 13.33 -17.74 -6.74
N ASP A 219 13.71 -17.79 -8.03
CA ASP A 219 14.03 -19.04 -8.76
C ASP A 219 15.44 -19.57 -8.48
N GLY A 220 16.32 -18.78 -7.89
CA GLY A 220 17.65 -19.09 -7.72
C GLY A 220 18.65 -19.29 -7.06
#